data_ac992783257c1dc1149cdbfaa60c43ca
#
_entry.id   ac992783257c1dc1149cdbfaa60c43ca
#
_cell.length_a   1.000
_cell.length_b   1.000
_cell.length_c   1.000
_cell.angle_alpha   90.00
_cell.angle_beta   90.00
_cell.angle_gamma   90.00
#
_symmetry.space_group_name_H-M   'P 1'
#
loop_
_entity.id
_entity.type
_entity.pdbx_description
1 polymer ?
#
loop_
_entity_poly.entity_id
_entity_poly.type
_entity_poly.pdbx_seq_one_letter_code
_entity_poly.pdbx_strand_id
1 'polypeptide(L)'
;MRHIPYGYRIENGRAVIDEEQVATVRDFFQNYISGMALVPAAEKVGLKLYHGSAGRMLRNKKDLGDDYYPAIIDKETFDKTEEIRMSRAKALGRVWELEGKKDILFPTSFTIPAVRKVSDDPFEQAEYAYSLIESEVDGDGTK
;
A
#
# COMPACT_ATOMS: atom_id res chain seq x y z
N MET A 1 -17.92 -10.23 -13.88
CA MET A 1 -17.44 -9.61 -15.13
C MET A 1 -15.97 -9.23 -14.97
N ARG A 2 -15.14 -9.69 -15.88
CA ARG A 2 -13.77 -9.20 -15.92
C ARG A 2 -13.77 -7.79 -16.48
N HIS A 3 -13.23 -6.86 -15.73
CA HIS A 3 -13.06 -5.47 -16.18
C HIS A 3 -11.97 -5.42 -17.25
N ILE A 4 -12.29 -4.86 -18.42
CA ILE A 4 -11.31 -4.62 -19.49
C ILE A 4 -10.51 -3.37 -19.11
N PRO A 5 -9.16 -3.44 -19.06
CA PRO A 5 -8.35 -2.25 -18.80
C PRO A 5 -8.54 -1.19 -19.88
N TYR A 6 -8.49 0.08 -19.51
CA TYR A 6 -8.55 1.18 -20.45
C TYR A 6 -7.36 1.13 -21.44
N GLY A 7 -7.62 1.34 -22.71
CA GLY A 7 -6.63 1.17 -23.80
C GLY A 7 -6.79 -0.13 -24.58
N TYR A 8 -7.66 -1.03 -24.11
CA TYR A 8 -7.89 -2.32 -24.75
C TYR A 8 -9.37 -2.56 -25.02
N ARG A 9 -9.62 -3.34 -26.06
CA ARG A 9 -10.92 -3.95 -26.36
C ARG A 9 -10.75 -5.44 -26.59
N ILE A 10 -11.80 -6.20 -26.46
CA ILE A 10 -11.77 -7.64 -26.70
C ILE A 10 -12.44 -7.93 -28.04
N GLU A 11 -11.67 -8.53 -28.94
CA GLU A 11 -12.18 -9.02 -30.24
C GLU A 11 -11.83 -10.50 -30.38
N ASN A 12 -12.83 -11.30 -30.69
CA ASN A 12 -12.66 -12.75 -30.88
C ASN A 12 -11.93 -13.46 -29.73
N GLY A 13 -12.18 -13.02 -28.48
CA GLY A 13 -11.54 -13.58 -27.28
C GLY A 13 -10.10 -13.14 -27.04
N ARG A 14 -9.59 -12.21 -27.81
CA ARG A 14 -8.23 -11.65 -27.64
C ARG A 14 -8.28 -10.16 -27.30
N ALA A 15 -7.36 -9.74 -26.49
CA ALA A 15 -7.16 -8.32 -26.23
C ALA A 15 -6.48 -7.66 -27.44
N VAL A 16 -7.10 -6.61 -27.95
CA VAL A 16 -6.55 -5.77 -29.03
C VAL A 16 -6.45 -4.33 -28.54
N ILE A 17 -5.55 -3.59 -29.15
CA ILE A 17 -5.32 -2.18 -28.84
C ILE A 17 -6.51 -1.36 -29.36
N ASP A 18 -7.02 -0.47 -28.51
CA ASP A 18 -7.92 0.61 -28.89
C ASP A 18 -7.08 1.87 -29.11
N GLU A 19 -6.83 2.20 -30.36
CA GLU A 19 -5.91 3.28 -30.77
C GLU A 19 -6.25 4.65 -30.15
N GLU A 20 -7.53 4.96 -30.05
CA GLU A 20 -7.99 6.23 -29.46
C GLU A 20 -7.73 6.28 -27.97
N GLN A 21 -8.06 5.20 -27.27
CA GLN A 21 -7.81 5.09 -25.82
C GLN A 21 -6.31 5.03 -25.51
N VAL A 22 -5.52 4.36 -26.34
CA VAL A 22 -4.06 4.27 -26.18
C VAL A 22 -3.40 5.63 -26.35
N ALA A 23 -3.81 6.42 -27.33
CA ALA A 23 -3.31 7.78 -27.49
C ALA A 23 -3.58 8.61 -26.21
N THR A 24 -4.78 8.50 -25.65
CA THR A 24 -5.16 9.15 -24.39
C THR A 24 -4.29 8.69 -23.22
N VAL A 25 -4.04 7.39 -23.08
CA VAL A 25 -3.18 6.84 -22.01
C VAL A 25 -1.74 7.36 -22.15
N ARG A 26 -1.19 7.34 -23.35
CA ARG A 26 0.17 7.84 -23.61
C ARG A 26 0.31 9.32 -23.27
N ASP A 27 -0.64 10.13 -23.68
CA ASP A 27 -0.66 11.56 -23.36
C ASP A 27 -0.80 11.81 -21.86
N PHE A 28 -1.57 10.98 -21.15
CA PHE A 28 -1.67 11.05 -19.70
C PHE A 28 -0.33 10.77 -19.02
N PHE A 29 0.39 9.74 -19.43
CA PHE A 29 1.74 9.45 -18.94
C PHE A 29 2.70 10.61 -19.19
N GLN A 30 2.70 11.17 -20.40
CA GLN A 30 3.56 12.30 -20.77
C GLN A 30 3.24 13.56 -19.97
N ASN A 31 1.98 13.87 -19.75
CA ASN A 31 1.57 15.00 -18.91
C ASN A 31 2.06 14.84 -17.46
N TYR A 32 1.97 13.64 -16.90
CA TYR A 32 2.48 13.38 -15.57
C TYR A 32 4.01 13.48 -15.49
N ILE A 33 4.74 12.92 -16.45
CA ILE A 33 6.20 13.02 -16.54
C ILE A 33 6.66 14.49 -16.72
N SER A 34 5.89 15.32 -17.44
CA SER A 34 6.20 16.74 -17.62
C SER A 34 6.10 17.57 -16.34
N GLY A 35 5.61 17.02 -15.25
CA GLY A 35 5.52 17.66 -13.94
C GLY A 35 4.10 17.99 -13.47
N MET A 36 3.08 17.66 -14.26
CA MET A 36 1.69 17.89 -13.86
C MET A 36 1.29 17.01 -12.67
N ALA A 37 0.40 17.53 -11.83
CA ALA A 37 -0.23 16.72 -10.80
C ALA A 37 -1.14 15.66 -11.44
N LEU A 38 -1.41 14.58 -10.70
CA LEU A 38 -2.05 13.36 -11.22
C LEU A 38 -3.44 13.62 -11.81
N VAL A 39 -4.32 14.30 -11.09
CA VAL A 39 -5.69 14.58 -11.55
C VAL A 39 -5.70 15.58 -12.71
N PRO A 40 -5.01 16.73 -12.65
CA PRO A 40 -4.90 17.65 -13.80
C PRO A 40 -4.30 17.02 -15.05
N ALA A 41 -3.33 16.12 -14.90
CA ALA A 41 -2.75 15.39 -16.03
C ALA A 41 -3.79 14.51 -16.75
N ALA A 42 -4.67 13.85 -15.98
CA ALA A 42 -5.80 13.08 -16.50
C ALA A 42 -6.88 13.97 -17.15
N GLU A 43 -7.25 15.05 -16.50
CA GLU A 43 -8.27 15.98 -17.00
C GLU A 43 -7.88 16.62 -18.33
N LYS A 44 -6.60 16.94 -18.51
CA LYS A 44 -6.07 17.52 -19.75
C LYS A 44 -6.31 16.62 -20.98
N VAL A 45 -6.33 15.30 -20.78
CA VAL A 45 -6.60 14.33 -21.85
C VAL A 45 -8.07 13.88 -21.89
N GLY A 46 -8.94 14.54 -21.14
CA GLY A 46 -10.38 14.24 -21.08
C GLY A 46 -10.79 13.10 -20.19
N LEU A 47 -9.88 12.58 -19.35
CA LEU A 47 -10.16 11.53 -18.38
C LEU A 47 -10.62 12.14 -17.06
N LYS A 48 -11.86 11.91 -16.69
CA LYS A 48 -12.40 12.27 -15.37
C LYS A 48 -12.11 11.17 -14.37
N LEU A 49 -10.96 11.24 -13.74
CA LEU A 49 -10.49 10.24 -12.77
C LEU A 49 -10.25 10.87 -11.41
N TYR A 50 -10.62 10.13 -10.37
CA TYR A 50 -10.19 10.44 -9.01
C TYR A 50 -8.74 10.04 -8.81
N HIS A 51 -8.09 10.60 -7.80
CA HIS A 51 -6.69 10.38 -7.49
C HIS A 51 -6.30 8.90 -7.40
N GLY A 52 -7.10 8.07 -6.75
CA GLY A 52 -6.86 6.64 -6.64
C GLY A 52 -6.96 5.89 -7.99
N SER A 53 -7.92 6.24 -8.82
CA SER A 53 -8.11 5.62 -10.15
C SER A 53 -7.02 6.05 -11.12
N ALA A 54 -6.65 7.33 -11.12
CA ALA A 54 -5.55 7.85 -11.92
C ALA A 54 -4.22 7.20 -11.54
N GLY A 55 -3.94 7.06 -10.23
CA GLY A 55 -2.75 6.39 -9.74
C GLY A 55 -2.69 4.90 -10.11
N ARG A 56 -3.82 4.20 -10.10
CA ARG A 56 -3.89 2.80 -10.57
C ARG A 56 -3.62 2.67 -12.04
N MET A 57 -4.11 3.60 -12.87
CA MET A 57 -3.86 3.61 -14.32
C MET A 57 -2.36 3.76 -14.62
N LEU A 58 -1.65 4.65 -13.94
CA LEU A 58 -0.20 4.82 -14.10
C LEU A 58 0.63 3.61 -13.64
N ARG A 59 0.08 2.76 -12.79
CA ARG A 59 0.75 1.56 -12.24
C ARG A 59 0.29 0.25 -12.86
N ASN A 60 -0.52 0.31 -13.89
CA ASN A 60 -1.04 -0.88 -14.55
C ASN A 60 0.05 -1.58 -15.37
N LYS A 61 0.60 -2.66 -14.84
CA LYS A 61 1.65 -3.45 -15.52
C LYS A 61 1.20 -4.11 -16.81
N LYS A 62 -0.11 -4.25 -17.04
CA LYS A 62 -0.64 -4.77 -18.31
C LYS A 62 -0.30 -3.87 -19.49
N ASP A 63 -0.13 -2.59 -19.24
CA ASP A 63 0.24 -1.60 -20.26
C ASP A 63 1.67 -1.82 -20.80
N LEU A 64 2.51 -2.57 -20.09
CA LEU A 64 3.83 -3.02 -20.56
C LEU A 64 3.76 -4.23 -21.49
N GLY A 65 2.61 -4.86 -21.61
CA GLY A 65 2.41 -6.07 -22.37
C GLY A 65 2.65 -7.35 -21.56
N ASP A 66 1.80 -8.33 -21.81
CA ASP A 66 1.93 -9.69 -21.30
C ASP A 66 1.47 -10.69 -22.38
N ASP A 67 1.31 -11.95 -22.04
CA ASP A 67 0.89 -12.99 -22.98
C ASP A 67 -0.51 -12.75 -23.60
N TYR A 68 -1.32 -11.94 -22.95
CA TYR A 68 -2.69 -11.65 -23.39
C TYR A 68 -2.90 -10.20 -23.85
N TYR A 69 -2.28 -9.24 -23.15
CA TYR A 69 -2.42 -7.81 -23.48
C TYR A 69 -1.19 -7.31 -24.26
N PRO A 70 -1.37 -6.71 -25.45
CA PRO A 70 -0.27 -6.10 -26.16
C PRO A 70 0.25 -4.86 -25.43
N ALA A 71 1.55 -4.57 -25.55
CA ALA A 71 2.17 -3.41 -24.94
C ALA A 71 1.64 -2.09 -25.55
N ILE A 72 1.27 -1.14 -24.72
CA ILE A 72 0.84 0.21 -25.12
C ILE A 72 1.76 1.30 -24.60
N ILE A 73 2.48 1.03 -23.52
CA ILE A 73 3.48 1.92 -22.91
C ILE A 73 4.84 1.20 -22.92
N ASP A 74 5.89 1.91 -23.30
CA ASP A 74 7.24 1.39 -23.20
C ASP A 74 7.74 1.37 -21.76
N LYS A 75 8.66 0.46 -21.48
CA LYS A 75 9.20 0.28 -20.13
C LYS A 75 9.88 1.54 -19.59
N GLU A 76 10.59 2.27 -20.44
CA GLU A 76 11.27 3.50 -20.06
C GLU A 76 10.29 4.56 -19.54
N THR A 77 9.18 4.78 -20.25
CA THR A 77 8.11 5.70 -19.83
C THR A 77 7.47 5.24 -18.52
N PHE A 78 7.21 3.95 -18.39
CA PHE A 78 6.64 3.38 -17.17
C PHE A 78 7.57 3.56 -15.96
N ASP A 79 8.85 3.25 -16.12
CA ASP A 79 9.85 3.37 -15.07
C ASP A 79 10.07 4.84 -14.66
N LYS A 80 10.11 5.78 -15.60
CA LYS A 80 10.15 7.22 -15.30
C LYS A 80 8.94 7.69 -14.50
N THR A 81 7.77 7.21 -14.84
CA THR A 81 6.53 7.52 -14.12
C THR A 81 6.59 7.01 -12.68
N GLU A 82 7.07 5.78 -12.47
CA GLU A 82 7.26 5.21 -11.14
C GLU A 82 8.31 5.99 -10.32
N GLU A 83 9.41 6.37 -10.93
CA GLU A 83 10.46 7.16 -10.28
C GLU A 83 9.91 8.53 -9.80
N ILE A 84 9.18 9.23 -10.64
CA ILE A 84 8.53 10.50 -10.29
C ILE A 84 7.51 10.30 -9.17
N ARG A 85 6.70 9.27 -9.25
CA ARG A 85 5.72 8.94 -8.22
C ARG A 85 6.37 8.68 -6.87
N MET A 86 7.43 7.88 -6.86
CA MET A 86 8.19 7.57 -5.64
C MET A 86 8.91 8.80 -5.09
N SER A 87 9.49 9.62 -5.95
CA SER A 87 10.14 10.88 -5.54
C SER A 87 9.15 11.82 -4.85
N ARG A 88 7.97 12.00 -5.42
CA ARG A 88 6.90 12.82 -4.82
C ARG A 88 6.40 12.24 -3.49
N ALA A 89 6.25 10.92 -3.41
CA ALA A 89 5.85 10.25 -2.18
C ALA A 89 6.89 10.41 -1.05
N LYS A 90 8.17 10.32 -1.39
CA LYS A 90 9.28 10.58 -0.45
C LYS A 90 9.29 12.02 0.04
N ALA A 91 9.14 12.99 -0.87
CA ALA A 91 9.08 14.41 -0.53
C ALA A 91 7.92 14.74 0.43
N LEU A 92 6.82 14.00 0.34
CA LEU A 92 5.66 14.14 1.23
C LEU A 92 5.75 13.27 2.50
N GLY A 93 6.85 12.54 2.71
CA GLY A 93 7.02 11.64 3.85
C GLY A 93 6.05 10.45 3.86
N ARG A 94 5.55 10.03 2.70
CA ARG A 94 4.57 8.94 2.57
C ARG A 94 5.21 7.58 2.29
N VAL A 95 6.51 7.52 2.15
CA VAL A 95 7.25 6.26 2.01
C VAL A 95 7.70 5.83 3.40
N TRP A 96 7.10 4.76 3.88
CA TRP A 96 7.43 4.16 5.16
C TRP A 96 8.35 2.97 4.88
N GLU A 97 9.52 2.98 5.48
CA GLU A 97 10.32 1.77 5.58
C GLU A 97 9.64 0.88 6.62
N LEU A 98 9.16 -0.27 6.17
CA LEU A 98 8.65 -1.28 7.09
C LEU A 98 9.85 -1.75 7.91
N GLU A 99 9.92 -1.33 9.16
CA GLU A 99 10.79 -1.99 10.11
C GLU A 99 10.43 -3.48 10.11
N GLY A 100 11.45 -4.34 10.01
CA GLY A 100 11.24 -5.78 10.03
C GLY A 100 10.34 -6.14 11.22
N LYS A 101 9.44 -7.08 11.03
CA LYS A 101 8.59 -7.59 12.10
C LYS A 101 9.48 -7.96 13.27
N LYS A 102 9.41 -7.18 14.34
CA LYS A 102 9.99 -7.59 15.63
C LYS A 102 9.08 -8.70 16.14
N ASP A 103 9.64 -9.87 16.34
CA ASP A 103 8.92 -10.93 17.04
C ASP A 103 8.64 -10.46 18.47
N ILE A 104 7.43 -10.03 18.69
CA ILE A 104 6.99 -9.64 20.03
C ILE A 104 6.67 -10.92 20.77
N LEU A 105 7.58 -11.32 21.66
CA LEU A 105 7.33 -12.43 22.57
C LEU A 105 6.39 -11.93 23.67
N PHE A 106 5.18 -12.43 23.63
CA PHE A 106 4.23 -12.20 24.71
C PHE A 106 4.51 -13.20 25.83
N PRO A 107 4.65 -12.76 27.08
CA PRO A 107 4.78 -13.68 28.20
C PRO A 107 3.50 -14.51 28.31
N THR A 108 3.66 -15.82 28.45
CA THR A 108 2.56 -16.78 28.59
C THR A 108 2.48 -17.35 30.02
N SER A 109 3.52 -17.14 30.83
CA SER A 109 3.59 -17.55 32.20
C SER A 109 3.70 -16.36 33.13
N PHE A 110 2.93 -16.39 34.19
CA PHE A 110 2.90 -15.34 35.21
C PHE A 110 3.00 -15.95 36.57
N THR A 111 3.72 -15.30 37.48
CA THR A 111 3.78 -15.65 38.87
C THR A 111 3.18 -14.55 39.72
N ILE A 112 2.62 -14.95 40.87
CA ILE A 112 2.11 -14.02 41.85
C ILE A 112 2.61 -14.46 43.24
N PRO A 113 3.25 -13.58 44.02
CA PRO A 113 3.59 -13.87 45.39
C PRO A 113 2.32 -13.98 46.25
N ALA A 114 2.46 -14.51 47.48
CA ALA A 114 1.34 -14.64 48.39
C ALA A 114 0.67 -13.27 48.65
N VAL A 115 -0.63 -13.22 48.37
CA VAL A 115 -1.41 -11.99 48.54
C VAL A 115 -1.83 -11.82 49.98
N ARG A 116 -1.50 -10.68 50.58
CA ARG A 116 -1.94 -10.30 51.91
C ARG A 116 -3.24 -9.52 51.84
N LYS A 117 -4.07 -9.62 52.86
CA LYS A 117 -5.22 -8.75 53.00
C LYS A 117 -4.73 -7.36 53.40
N VAL A 118 -4.85 -6.38 52.49
CA VAL A 118 -4.39 -4.99 52.69
C VAL A 118 -5.56 -4.05 52.93
N SER A 119 -6.72 -4.35 52.34
CA SER A 119 -7.93 -3.53 52.46
C SER A 119 -9.17 -4.41 52.64
N ASP A 120 -10.18 -3.86 53.31
CA ASP A 120 -11.50 -4.48 53.41
C ASP A 120 -12.37 -4.16 52.17
N ASP A 121 -11.96 -3.18 51.35
CA ASP A 121 -12.59 -2.90 50.09
C ASP A 121 -12.16 -3.93 49.03
N PRO A 122 -13.12 -4.67 48.42
CA PRO A 122 -12.80 -5.66 47.39
C PRO A 122 -12.05 -5.08 46.19
N PHE A 123 -12.32 -3.86 45.78
CA PHE A 123 -11.68 -3.21 44.64
C PHE A 123 -10.21 -2.86 44.93
N GLU A 124 -9.94 -2.26 46.10
CA GLU A 124 -8.57 -1.96 46.52
C GLU A 124 -7.75 -3.24 46.75
N GLN A 125 -8.36 -4.26 47.31
CA GLN A 125 -7.70 -5.56 47.47
C GLN A 125 -7.38 -6.20 46.13
N ALA A 126 -8.28 -6.12 45.16
CA ALA A 126 -8.05 -6.64 43.80
C ALA A 126 -6.93 -5.86 43.09
N GLU A 127 -6.89 -4.55 43.15
CA GLU A 127 -5.81 -3.72 42.58
C GLU A 127 -4.44 -4.11 43.17
N TYR A 128 -4.39 -4.29 44.47
CA TYR A 128 -3.17 -4.75 45.14
C TYR A 128 -2.73 -6.12 44.65
N ALA A 129 -3.65 -7.10 44.57
CA ALA A 129 -3.35 -8.44 44.08
C ALA A 129 -2.84 -8.42 42.63
N TYR A 130 -3.47 -7.63 41.75
CA TYR A 130 -3.02 -7.47 40.35
C TYR A 130 -1.65 -6.81 40.24
N SER A 131 -1.31 -5.87 41.12
CA SER A 131 0.00 -5.22 41.14
C SER A 131 1.17 -6.17 41.45
N LEU A 132 0.89 -7.31 42.06
CA LEU A 132 1.88 -8.32 42.41
C LEU A 132 2.15 -9.33 41.30
N ILE A 133 1.37 -9.32 40.23
CA ILE A 133 1.54 -10.23 39.09
C ILE A 133 2.82 -9.88 38.35
N GLU A 134 3.73 -10.83 38.24
CA GLU A 134 4.98 -10.72 37.50
C GLU A 134 4.95 -11.67 36.29
N SER A 135 5.33 -11.16 35.13
CA SER A 135 5.49 -12.00 33.96
C SER A 135 6.81 -12.77 34.04
N GLU A 136 6.75 -14.07 33.83
CA GLU A 136 7.95 -14.89 33.62
C GLU A 136 8.36 -14.73 32.16
N VAL A 137 9.46 -14.02 31.94
CA VAL A 137 10.14 -13.99 30.65
C VAL A 137 11.33 -14.94 30.78
N ASP A 138 11.34 -16.00 29.96
CA ASP A 138 12.51 -16.85 29.87
C ASP A 138 13.72 -15.99 29.51
N GLY A 139 14.77 -16.03 30.31
CA GLY A 139 15.87 -15.08 30.39
C GLY A 139 16.78 -15.00 29.14
N ASP A 140 16.35 -15.46 28.01
CA ASP A 140 17.16 -15.49 26.77
C ASP A 140 16.76 -14.42 25.73
N GLY A 141 15.84 -13.55 26.05
CA GLY A 141 15.30 -12.53 25.14
C GLY A 141 15.82 -11.10 25.36
N THR A 142 16.75 -10.88 26.26
CA THR A 142 17.25 -9.54 26.58
C THR A 142 18.60 -9.27 25.94
N LYS A 143 18.59 -9.08 24.66
CA LYS A 143 19.66 -8.27 24.01
C LYS A 143 19.15 -7.66 22.75
#